data_7820dd19dac11346e942ed5f31f71b22
#
_entry.id   7820dd19dac11346e942ed5f31f71b22
#
_cell.length_a   1.000
_cell.length_b   1.000
_cell.length_c   1.000
_cell.angle_alpha   90.00
_cell.angle_beta   90.00
_cell.angle_gamma   90.00
#
_symmetry.space_group_name_H-M   'P 1'
#
loop_
_entity.id
_entity.type
_entity.pdbx_description
1 polymer ?
#
loop_
_entity_poly.entity_id
_entity_poly.type
_entity_poly.pdbx_seq_one_letter_code
_entity_poly.pdbx_strand_id
1 'polypeptide(L)'
;MKFTLSILALLAIAFLVGCSAKDTSDNNKLSNSEITKLGKKYGGVYVFNKKFEKEIDDREREREAVNRQILDEVSRISDKDERNKMMRKLLKERYYNNPKIAQTLSNVKKYYTTTRAYGEDYNKQAKLPEIYKEKIINFIGQEDYNKFKPSMLLSYFYVDDNKNIIPIVVSVYYTIGYTKYGLFGDEGRGFSLSRRDIKDVGGDSVFYMEDLEK
;
A
#
# COMPACT_ATOMS: atom_id res chain seq x y z
N MET A 1 -14.94 -23.09 -51.76
CA MET A 1 -15.04 -21.78 -51.04
C MET A 1 -16.14 -21.69 -49.96
N LYS A 2 -17.25 -22.42 -50.03
CA LYS A 2 -18.29 -22.32 -48.97
C LYS A 2 -17.89 -23.04 -47.65
N PHE A 3 -17.13 -24.13 -47.73
CA PHE A 3 -16.67 -24.88 -46.56
C PHE A 3 -15.62 -24.17 -45.72
N THR A 4 -14.72 -23.39 -46.33
CA THR A 4 -13.68 -22.64 -45.63
C THR A 4 -14.25 -21.45 -44.84
N LEU A 5 -15.32 -20.83 -45.38
CA LEU A 5 -15.99 -19.70 -44.69
C LEU A 5 -16.73 -20.18 -43.42
N SER A 6 -17.34 -21.42 -43.48
CA SER A 6 -18.03 -21.99 -42.32
C SER A 6 -17.08 -22.37 -41.19
N ILE A 7 -15.88 -22.83 -41.50
CA ILE A 7 -14.86 -23.18 -40.48
C ILE A 7 -14.31 -21.91 -39.83
N LEU A 8 -14.10 -20.84 -40.61
CA LEU A 8 -13.64 -19.54 -40.09
C LEU A 8 -14.69 -18.92 -39.17
N ALA A 9 -15.98 -19.01 -39.51
CA ALA A 9 -17.08 -18.51 -38.68
C ALA A 9 -17.21 -19.31 -37.37
N LEU A 10 -17.02 -20.62 -37.40
CA LEU A 10 -17.02 -21.46 -36.19
C LEU A 10 -15.84 -21.17 -35.26
N LEU A 11 -14.65 -20.92 -35.81
CA LEU A 11 -13.48 -20.51 -35.06
C LEU A 11 -13.68 -19.11 -34.42
N ALA A 12 -14.30 -18.18 -35.13
CA ALA A 12 -14.58 -16.84 -34.60
C ALA A 12 -15.59 -16.87 -33.43
N ILE A 13 -16.59 -17.76 -33.51
CA ILE A 13 -17.58 -17.97 -32.43
C ILE A 13 -16.90 -18.61 -31.21
N ALA A 14 -15.97 -19.54 -31.39
CA ALA A 14 -15.21 -20.16 -30.30
C ALA A 14 -14.32 -19.14 -29.57
N PHE A 15 -13.78 -18.14 -30.27
CA PHE A 15 -13.03 -17.06 -29.67
C PHE A 15 -13.90 -16.06 -28.90
N LEU A 16 -15.16 -15.86 -29.30
CA LEU A 16 -16.07 -14.93 -28.63
C LEU A 16 -16.68 -15.52 -27.35
N VAL A 17 -16.76 -16.83 -27.23
CA VAL A 17 -17.27 -17.52 -26.02
C VAL A 17 -16.19 -17.70 -24.95
N GLY A 18 -14.91 -17.53 -25.31
CA GLY A 18 -13.77 -17.76 -24.41
C GLY A 18 -13.45 -16.63 -23.41
N CYS A 19 -14.12 -15.48 -23.46
CA CYS A 19 -13.83 -14.33 -22.59
C CYS A 19 -14.81 -14.15 -21.42
N SER A 20 -15.47 -15.23 -20.98
CA SER A 20 -16.11 -15.23 -19.65
C SER A 20 -15.06 -15.60 -18.62
N ALA A 21 -14.50 -14.63 -17.93
CA ALA A 21 -13.74 -14.86 -16.71
C ALA A 21 -14.67 -15.58 -15.74
N LYS A 22 -14.54 -16.92 -15.65
CA LYS A 22 -15.20 -17.69 -14.60
C LYS A 22 -14.56 -17.28 -13.29
N ASP A 23 -15.26 -16.45 -12.52
CA ASP A 23 -15.05 -16.31 -11.09
C ASP A 23 -15.22 -17.71 -10.49
N THR A 24 -14.11 -18.39 -10.20
CA THR A 24 -14.12 -19.60 -9.39
C THR A 24 -14.35 -19.18 -7.94
N SER A 25 -15.58 -18.79 -7.64
CA SER A 25 -16.01 -18.58 -6.26
C SER A 25 -16.42 -19.94 -5.68
N ASP A 26 -15.67 -20.37 -4.67
CA ASP A 26 -16.24 -21.27 -3.66
C ASP A 26 -17.53 -20.64 -3.13
N ASN A 27 -18.59 -21.44 -2.95
CA ASN A 27 -19.98 -21.07 -2.69
C ASN A 27 -20.25 -20.21 -1.43
N ASN A 28 -19.26 -19.54 -0.85
CA ASN A 28 -19.38 -18.63 0.31
C ASN A 28 -18.46 -17.39 0.25
N LYS A 29 -17.85 -17.08 -0.91
CA LYS A 29 -16.96 -15.91 -1.02
C LYS A 29 -17.64 -14.84 -1.84
N LEU A 30 -17.56 -13.60 -1.35
CA LEU A 30 -17.97 -12.41 -2.09
C LEU A 30 -17.29 -12.36 -3.47
N SER A 31 -18.01 -11.89 -4.47
CA SER A 31 -17.46 -11.63 -5.80
C SER A 31 -16.44 -10.48 -5.75
N ASN A 32 -15.51 -10.46 -6.70
CA ASN A 32 -14.56 -9.35 -6.84
C ASN A 32 -15.27 -7.98 -6.98
N SER A 33 -16.47 -7.95 -7.56
CA SER A 33 -17.29 -6.75 -7.69
C SER A 33 -17.78 -6.25 -6.32
N GLU A 34 -18.23 -7.14 -5.45
CA GLU A 34 -18.69 -6.80 -4.10
C GLU A 34 -17.52 -6.35 -3.22
N ILE A 35 -16.37 -7.05 -3.29
CA ILE A 35 -15.15 -6.65 -2.58
C ILE A 35 -14.71 -5.26 -3.05
N THR A 36 -14.78 -4.98 -4.36
CA THR A 36 -14.45 -3.66 -4.91
C THR A 36 -15.39 -2.57 -4.41
N LYS A 37 -16.68 -2.87 -4.22
CA LYS A 37 -17.63 -1.92 -3.61
C LYS A 37 -17.28 -1.60 -2.15
N LEU A 38 -16.92 -2.63 -1.36
CA LEU A 38 -16.44 -2.44 0.01
C LEU A 38 -15.16 -1.62 0.03
N GLY A 39 -14.20 -1.91 -0.87
CA GLY A 39 -12.97 -1.15 -1.01
C GLY A 39 -13.20 0.32 -1.35
N LYS A 40 -14.12 0.63 -2.25
CA LYS A 40 -14.49 2.01 -2.56
C LYS A 40 -15.21 2.73 -1.42
N LYS A 41 -15.98 2.00 -0.60
CA LYS A 41 -16.76 2.59 0.50
C LYS A 41 -15.92 2.81 1.75
N TYR A 42 -15.08 1.86 2.10
CA TYR A 42 -14.36 1.82 3.37
C TYR A 42 -12.84 1.80 3.23
N GLY A 43 -12.31 1.48 2.05
CA GLY A 43 -10.88 1.56 1.79
C GLY A 43 -10.42 3.01 1.76
N GLY A 44 -9.20 3.26 2.27
CA GLY A 44 -8.64 4.60 2.32
C GLY A 44 -7.74 4.80 3.52
N VAL A 45 -7.57 6.04 3.90
CA VAL A 45 -6.67 6.48 4.96
C VAL A 45 -7.47 6.88 6.19
N TYR A 46 -7.20 6.22 7.32
CA TYR A 46 -7.82 6.49 8.62
C TYR A 46 -6.84 7.29 9.48
N VAL A 47 -7.16 8.55 9.73
CA VAL A 47 -6.33 9.49 10.48
C VAL A 47 -6.80 9.58 11.91
N PHE A 48 -5.98 9.14 12.85
CA PHE A 48 -6.24 9.20 14.29
C PHE A 48 -5.73 10.47 14.95
N ASN A 49 -4.85 11.22 14.29
CA ASN A 49 -4.37 12.53 14.75
C ASN A 49 -4.06 13.44 13.55
N LYS A 50 -4.98 14.36 13.26
CA LYS A 50 -4.89 15.33 12.15
C LYS A 50 -3.66 16.22 12.23
N LYS A 51 -3.32 16.66 13.45
CA LYS A 51 -2.18 17.56 13.66
C LYS A 51 -0.88 16.85 13.29
N PHE A 52 -0.69 15.64 13.79
CA PHE A 52 0.53 14.88 13.51
C PHE A 52 0.60 14.38 12.08
N GLU A 53 -0.53 14.00 11.47
CA GLU A 53 -0.58 13.65 10.05
C GLU A 53 -0.08 14.82 9.20
N LYS A 54 -0.59 16.05 9.42
CA LYS A 54 -0.15 17.24 8.70
C LYS A 54 1.35 17.55 8.95
N GLU A 55 1.83 17.42 10.19
CA GLU A 55 3.24 17.60 10.51
C GLU A 55 4.12 16.60 9.74
N ILE A 56 3.67 15.34 9.58
CA ILE A 56 4.39 14.31 8.85
C ILE A 56 4.41 14.64 7.37
N ASP A 57 3.27 15.00 6.78
CA ASP A 57 3.18 15.35 5.36
C ASP A 57 4.08 16.52 5.00
N ASP A 58 4.11 17.57 5.84
CA ASP A 58 4.98 18.72 5.63
C ASP A 58 6.45 18.30 5.67
N ARG A 59 6.85 17.47 6.64
CA ARG A 59 8.21 16.96 6.77
C ARG A 59 8.63 16.03 5.64
N GLU A 60 7.77 15.10 5.24
CA GLU A 60 8.10 14.17 4.16
C GLU A 60 8.20 14.90 2.82
N ARG A 61 7.41 15.95 2.56
CA ARG A 61 7.59 16.81 1.38
C ARG A 61 8.95 17.53 1.36
N GLU A 62 9.39 18.07 2.50
CA GLU A 62 10.72 18.67 2.61
C GLU A 62 11.83 17.63 2.41
N ARG A 63 11.66 16.43 2.99
CA ARG A 63 12.61 15.32 2.83
C ARG A 63 12.75 14.91 1.37
N GLU A 64 11.65 14.79 0.66
CA GLU A 64 11.65 14.50 -0.78
C GLU A 64 12.32 15.59 -1.59
N ALA A 65 12.07 16.86 -1.26
CA ALA A 65 12.70 18.00 -1.94
C ALA A 65 14.23 17.98 -1.77
N VAL A 66 14.71 17.78 -0.54
CA VAL A 66 16.15 17.66 -0.26
C VAL A 66 16.75 16.46 -0.98
N ASN A 67 16.07 15.32 -0.95
CA ASN A 67 16.55 14.10 -1.62
C ASN A 67 16.63 14.30 -3.15
N ARG A 68 15.63 14.92 -3.77
CA ARG A 68 15.66 15.27 -5.21
C ARG A 68 16.84 16.19 -5.55
N GLN A 69 17.07 17.23 -4.76
CA GLN A 69 18.21 18.14 -4.97
C GLN A 69 19.54 17.38 -4.94
N ILE A 70 19.71 16.48 -3.95
CA ILE A 70 20.92 15.65 -3.86
C ILE A 70 21.06 14.75 -5.08
N LEU A 71 19.97 14.08 -5.50
CA LEU A 71 19.99 13.22 -6.69
C LEU A 71 20.34 13.98 -7.96
N ASP A 72 19.76 15.16 -8.16
CA ASP A 72 20.06 16.02 -9.32
C ASP A 72 21.52 16.48 -9.33
N GLU A 73 22.07 16.84 -8.17
CA GLU A 73 23.47 17.26 -8.04
C GLU A 73 24.44 16.13 -8.39
N VAL A 74 24.21 14.92 -7.85
CA VAL A 74 25.09 13.78 -8.08
C VAL A 74 24.89 13.15 -9.47
N SER A 75 23.74 13.31 -10.11
CA SER A 75 23.48 12.76 -11.44
C SER A 75 24.41 13.32 -12.51
N ARG A 76 24.98 14.51 -12.27
CA ARG A 76 25.92 15.22 -13.16
C ARG A 76 27.34 14.63 -13.08
N ILE A 77 27.62 13.75 -12.11
CA ILE A 77 28.93 13.11 -11.94
C ILE A 77 28.95 11.82 -12.75
N SER A 78 29.82 11.76 -13.78
CA SER A 78 29.92 10.60 -14.67
C SER A 78 30.55 9.39 -14.00
N ASP A 79 31.59 9.61 -13.18
CA ASP A 79 32.26 8.53 -12.48
C ASP A 79 31.37 7.97 -11.37
N LYS A 80 31.22 6.64 -11.35
CA LYS A 80 30.33 5.94 -10.42
C LYS A 80 30.80 6.02 -8.98
N ASP A 81 32.11 5.91 -8.74
CA ASP A 81 32.66 5.85 -7.39
C ASP A 81 32.67 7.25 -6.77
N GLU A 82 33.04 8.26 -7.55
CA GLU A 82 32.95 9.65 -7.16
C GLU A 82 31.49 10.05 -6.87
N ARG A 83 30.55 9.68 -7.73
CA ARG A 83 29.10 9.89 -7.53
C ARG A 83 28.61 9.27 -6.22
N ASN A 84 28.98 8.01 -5.95
CA ASN A 84 28.60 7.32 -4.70
C ASN A 84 29.21 7.96 -3.46
N LYS A 85 30.46 8.44 -3.55
CA LYS A 85 31.13 9.16 -2.47
C LYS A 85 30.44 10.49 -2.18
N MET A 86 30.16 11.27 -3.24
CA MET A 86 29.44 12.54 -3.12
C MET A 86 28.04 12.35 -2.56
N MET A 87 27.27 11.35 -3.05
CA MET A 87 25.94 11.00 -2.54
C MET A 87 25.98 10.77 -1.02
N ARG A 88 26.89 9.91 -0.53
CA ARG A 88 27.01 9.64 0.91
C ARG A 88 27.33 10.89 1.72
N LYS A 89 28.20 11.76 1.20
CA LYS A 89 28.55 13.02 1.83
C LYS A 89 27.33 13.95 1.96
N LEU A 90 26.64 14.19 0.84
CA LEU A 90 25.49 15.09 0.80
C LEU A 90 24.31 14.57 1.65
N LEU A 91 24.05 13.26 1.62
CA LEU A 91 23.04 12.64 2.47
C LEU A 91 23.36 12.85 3.95
N LYS A 92 24.64 12.70 4.37
CA LYS A 92 25.03 12.95 5.75
C LYS A 92 24.87 14.41 6.14
N GLU A 93 25.29 15.34 5.30
CA GLU A 93 25.32 16.78 5.60
C GLU A 93 23.91 17.42 5.54
N ARG A 94 23.13 17.07 4.50
CA ARG A 94 21.87 17.81 4.21
C ARG A 94 20.61 17.03 4.53
N TYR A 95 20.69 15.70 4.73
CA TYR A 95 19.54 14.86 4.97
C TYR A 95 19.52 14.29 6.39
N TYR A 96 20.49 13.47 6.78
CA TYR A 96 20.44 12.79 8.08
C TYR A 96 20.65 13.70 9.27
N ASN A 97 21.46 14.75 9.12
CA ASN A 97 21.76 15.71 10.18
C ASN A 97 20.90 16.98 10.14
N ASN A 98 19.89 17.03 9.28
CA ASN A 98 19.04 18.21 9.12
C ASN A 98 17.85 18.16 10.12
N PRO A 99 17.81 19.04 11.13
CA PRO A 99 16.74 19.04 12.14
C PRO A 99 15.37 19.40 11.57
N LYS A 100 15.30 20.13 10.44
CA LYS A 100 14.04 20.51 9.78
C LYS A 100 13.29 19.31 9.20
N ILE A 101 14.04 18.31 8.77
CA ILE A 101 13.49 17.08 8.16
C ILE A 101 13.66 15.85 9.05
N ALA A 102 14.03 16.05 10.32
CA ALA A 102 14.08 14.99 11.31
C ALA A 102 12.69 14.39 11.51
N GLN A 103 12.62 13.06 11.65
CA GLN A 103 11.36 12.35 11.90
C GLN A 103 10.88 12.53 13.36
N THR A 104 10.68 13.77 13.77
CA THR A 104 10.28 14.14 15.14
C THR A 104 9.04 15.01 15.08
N LEU A 105 8.01 14.66 15.84
CA LEU A 105 6.76 15.40 15.96
C LEU A 105 6.90 16.57 16.92
N SER A 106 5.91 17.47 16.97
CA SER A 106 5.86 18.60 17.91
C SER A 106 5.82 18.17 19.39
N ASN A 107 5.42 16.93 19.69
CA ASN A 107 5.50 16.33 21.03
C ASN A 107 6.88 15.73 21.37
N VAL A 108 7.91 16.01 20.59
CA VAL A 108 9.30 15.52 20.69
C VAL A 108 9.45 14.01 20.47
N LYS A 109 8.37 13.29 20.12
CA LYS A 109 8.45 11.85 19.81
C LYS A 109 8.84 11.64 18.35
N LYS A 110 9.65 10.61 18.14
CA LYS A 110 9.99 10.16 16.79
C LYS A 110 8.79 9.40 16.19
N TYR A 111 8.43 9.69 14.94
CA TYR A 111 7.46 8.90 14.21
C TYR A 111 8.15 7.84 13.33
N TYR A 112 7.43 6.78 13.08
CA TYR A 112 7.90 5.61 12.35
C TYR A 112 6.89 5.21 11.29
N THR A 113 7.36 4.41 10.32
CA THR A 113 6.53 3.72 9.33
C THR A 113 6.64 2.21 9.53
N THR A 114 5.67 1.44 9.07
CA THR A 114 5.73 -0.04 9.13
C THR A 114 6.84 -0.64 8.29
N THR A 115 7.33 0.10 7.28
CA THR A 115 8.43 -0.35 6.41
C THR A 115 9.80 -0.20 7.07
N ARG A 116 9.88 0.48 8.22
CA ARG A 116 11.11 0.69 8.96
C ARG A 116 11.01 0.05 10.33
N ALA A 117 12.08 -0.61 10.75
CA ALA A 117 12.23 -1.07 12.11
C ALA A 117 12.12 0.10 13.10
N TYR A 118 11.52 -0.10 14.24
CA TYR A 118 11.41 0.88 15.30
C TYR A 118 12.08 0.38 16.58
N GLY A 119 12.66 1.32 17.35
CA GLY A 119 13.42 0.99 18.54
C GLY A 119 14.78 0.34 18.23
N GLU A 120 15.24 -0.50 19.14
CA GLU A 120 16.56 -1.16 19.06
C GLU A 120 16.52 -2.46 18.23
N ASP A 121 15.35 -3.05 18.06
CA ASP A 121 15.16 -4.29 17.30
C ASP A 121 14.71 -3.99 15.87
N TYR A 122 15.67 -4.02 14.95
CA TYR A 122 15.44 -3.77 13.52
C TYR A 122 14.58 -4.83 12.82
N ASN A 123 14.33 -5.98 13.45
CA ASN A 123 13.47 -7.04 12.90
C ASN A 123 12.03 -6.94 13.41
N LYS A 124 11.78 -6.09 14.38
CA LYS A 124 10.47 -5.93 14.99
C LYS A 124 9.57 -5.03 14.16
N GLN A 125 8.47 -5.59 13.64
CA GLN A 125 7.43 -4.82 12.98
C GLN A 125 6.37 -4.38 14.00
N ALA A 126 5.96 -3.11 13.90
CA ALA A 126 4.86 -2.59 14.67
C ALA A 126 3.54 -3.23 14.23
N LYS A 127 2.71 -3.59 15.21
CA LYS A 127 1.34 -4.09 14.97
C LYS A 127 0.33 -3.02 15.37
N LEU A 128 -0.76 -2.92 14.61
CA LEU A 128 -1.88 -2.05 14.97
C LEU A 128 -2.50 -2.55 16.27
N PRO A 129 -2.57 -1.72 17.34
CA PRO A 129 -3.20 -2.12 18.60
C PRO A 129 -4.71 -2.38 18.42
N GLU A 130 -5.25 -3.37 19.11
CA GLU A 130 -6.64 -3.83 18.93
C GLU A 130 -7.66 -2.70 19.17
N ILE A 131 -7.44 -1.81 20.12
CA ILE A 131 -8.34 -0.68 20.38
C ILE A 131 -8.55 0.22 19.15
N TYR A 132 -7.52 0.45 18.33
CA TYR A 132 -7.62 1.22 17.11
C TYR A 132 -8.24 0.43 15.96
N LYS A 133 -7.97 -0.87 15.94
CA LYS A 133 -8.60 -1.78 14.97
C LYS A 133 -10.10 -1.88 15.22
N GLU A 134 -10.54 -1.97 16.49
CA GLU A 134 -11.97 -1.96 16.87
C GLU A 134 -12.66 -0.66 16.44
N LYS A 135 -12.02 0.50 16.57
CA LYS A 135 -12.57 1.77 16.09
C LYS A 135 -12.82 1.73 14.57
N ILE A 136 -11.90 1.18 13.79
CA ILE A 136 -12.07 1.01 12.34
C ILE A 136 -13.20 0.02 12.05
N ILE A 137 -13.26 -1.11 12.77
CA ILE A 137 -14.33 -2.11 12.61
C ILE A 137 -15.71 -1.50 12.91
N ASN A 138 -15.82 -0.71 13.97
CA ASN A 138 -17.06 -0.03 14.33
C ASN A 138 -17.49 0.98 13.24
N PHE A 139 -16.54 1.68 12.63
CA PHE A 139 -16.84 2.57 11.50
C PHE A 139 -17.30 1.81 10.25
N ILE A 140 -16.65 0.70 9.91
CA ILE A 140 -17.06 -0.17 8.80
C ILE A 140 -18.43 -0.79 9.06
N GLY A 141 -18.72 -1.10 10.31
CA GLY A 141 -19.85 -1.89 10.76
C GLY A 141 -19.55 -3.38 10.74
N GLN A 142 -19.99 -4.06 11.79
CA GLN A 142 -19.68 -5.48 12.01
C GLN A 142 -20.17 -6.39 10.87
N GLU A 143 -21.29 -6.05 10.24
CA GLU A 143 -21.87 -6.81 9.13
C GLU A 143 -20.96 -6.77 7.90
N ASP A 144 -20.56 -5.57 7.42
CA ASP A 144 -19.71 -5.41 6.25
C ASP A 144 -18.29 -5.92 6.52
N TYR A 145 -17.78 -5.74 7.75
CA TYR A 145 -16.49 -6.29 8.16
C TYR A 145 -16.46 -7.84 8.12
N ASN A 146 -17.55 -8.49 8.56
CA ASN A 146 -17.63 -9.96 8.55
C ASN A 146 -17.83 -10.53 7.15
N LYS A 147 -18.43 -9.78 6.21
CA LYS A 147 -18.53 -10.20 4.80
C LYS A 147 -17.14 -10.37 4.17
N PHE A 148 -16.27 -9.40 4.37
CA PHE A 148 -14.89 -9.47 3.88
C PHE A 148 -13.98 -8.56 4.72
N LYS A 149 -13.04 -9.18 5.42
CA LYS A 149 -12.11 -8.47 6.30
C LYS A 149 -11.05 -7.72 5.48
N PRO A 150 -10.93 -6.37 5.63
CA PRO A 150 -9.87 -5.63 4.99
C PRO A 150 -8.51 -5.88 5.63
N SER A 151 -7.47 -5.60 4.88
CA SER A 151 -6.13 -5.41 5.43
C SER A 151 -6.02 -4.03 6.06
N MET A 152 -5.40 -3.95 7.23
CA MET A 152 -5.16 -2.72 7.97
C MET A 152 -3.66 -2.57 8.18
N LEU A 153 -3.06 -1.59 7.49
CA LEU A 153 -1.63 -1.31 7.56
C LEU A 153 -1.40 -0.06 8.41
N LEU A 154 -0.65 -0.21 9.49
CA LEU A 154 -0.19 0.89 10.31
C LEU A 154 0.84 1.71 9.53
N SER A 155 0.44 2.85 8.94
CA SER A 155 1.27 3.63 8.04
C SER A 155 2.21 4.58 8.78
N TYR A 156 1.67 5.35 9.74
CA TYR A 156 2.46 6.20 10.61
C TYR A 156 2.05 6.03 12.06
N PHE A 157 3.04 5.99 12.95
CA PHE A 157 2.84 5.88 14.39
C PHE A 157 4.03 6.46 15.16
N TYR A 158 3.83 6.71 16.44
CA TYR A 158 4.92 6.96 17.38
C TYR A 158 4.81 6.01 18.59
N VAL A 159 5.84 5.98 19.40
CA VAL A 159 5.85 5.21 20.65
C VAL A 159 5.81 6.20 21.81
N ASP A 160 4.83 6.02 22.72
CA ASP A 160 4.69 6.85 23.93
C ASP A 160 5.72 6.50 25.01
N ASP A 161 5.68 7.20 26.14
CA ASP A 161 6.59 6.96 27.25
C ASP A 161 6.39 5.59 27.93
N ASN A 162 5.18 5.04 27.82
CA ASN A 162 4.82 3.71 28.33
C ASN A 162 5.14 2.58 27.32
N LYS A 163 5.85 2.90 26.24
CA LYS A 163 6.19 1.98 25.14
C LYS A 163 4.97 1.47 24.33
N ASN A 164 3.83 2.16 24.40
CA ASN A 164 2.68 1.83 23.58
C ASN A 164 2.84 2.40 22.19
N ILE A 165 2.38 1.64 21.18
CA ILE A 165 2.27 2.10 19.80
C ILE A 165 1.02 2.96 19.69
N ILE A 166 1.20 4.23 19.30
CA ILE A 166 0.12 5.18 19.08
C ILE A 166 0.02 5.45 17.57
N PRO A 167 -1.01 4.91 16.91
CA PRO A 167 -1.25 5.14 15.49
C PRO A 167 -1.58 6.60 15.21
N ILE A 168 -1.01 7.12 14.14
CA ILE A 168 -1.36 8.44 13.56
C ILE A 168 -2.19 8.20 12.30
N VAL A 169 -1.73 7.29 11.45
CA VAL A 169 -2.36 6.97 10.18
C VAL A 169 -2.39 5.45 9.97
N VAL A 170 -3.55 4.93 9.59
CA VAL A 170 -3.76 3.53 9.21
C VAL A 170 -4.34 3.47 7.81
N SER A 171 -3.73 2.71 6.92
CA SER A 171 -4.27 2.44 5.58
C SER A 171 -5.12 1.19 5.60
N VAL A 172 -6.34 1.28 5.07
CA VAL A 172 -7.29 0.17 4.97
C VAL A 172 -7.54 -0.14 3.50
N TYR A 173 -7.33 -1.38 3.11
CA TYR A 173 -7.53 -1.82 1.74
C TYR A 173 -8.06 -3.24 1.67
N TYR A 174 -8.70 -3.55 0.57
CA TYR A 174 -9.25 -4.87 0.27
C TYR A 174 -8.45 -5.47 -0.88
N THR A 175 -8.30 -6.78 -0.89
CA THR A 175 -7.51 -7.47 -1.92
C THR A 175 -8.42 -8.39 -2.72
N ILE A 176 -8.38 -8.25 -4.05
CA ILE A 176 -9.07 -9.15 -4.98
C ILE A 176 -8.06 -10.00 -5.75
N GLY A 177 -8.44 -11.26 -5.99
CA GLY A 177 -7.70 -12.16 -6.85
C GLY A 177 -8.22 -12.09 -8.30
N TYR A 178 -7.31 -12.13 -9.26
CA TYR A 178 -7.67 -12.23 -10.68
C TYR A 178 -6.71 -13.16 -11.42
N THR A 179 -7.15 -13.67 -12.55
CA THR A 179 -6.30 -14.49 -13.42
C THR A 179 -5.73 -13.62 -14.53
N LYS A 180 -4.41 -13.57 -14.61
CA LYS A 180 -3.69 -12.91 -15.71
C LYS A 180 -3.32 -13.95 -16.75
N TYR A 181 -3.70 -13.69 -18.00
CA TYR A 181 -3.38 -14.58 -19.14
C TYR A 181 -2.13 -14.06 -19.86
N GLY A 182 -1.27 -14.98 -20.26
CA GLY A 182 -0.01 -14.71 -20.94
C GLY A 182 0.93 -15.89 -20.78
N LEU A 183 2.11 -15.82 -21.37
CA LEU A 183 3.15 -16.82 -21.17
C LEU A 183 3.96 -16.44 -19.93
N PHE A 184 3.89 -17.26 -18.89
CA PHE A 184 4.59 -17.08 -17.62
C PHE A 184 5.46 -18.30 -17.33
N GLY A 185 6.63 -18.08 -16.75
CA GLY A 185 7.58 -19.12 -16.40
C GLY A 185 8.97 -18.85 -16.93
N ASP A 186 9.83 -19.81 -16.67
CA ASP A 186 11.23 -19.83 -17.13
C ASP A 186 11.61 -21.27 -17.55
N GLU A 187 12.76 -21.39 -18.18
CA GLU A 187 13.28 -22.68 -18.67
C GLU A 187 13.48 -23.72 -17.57
N GLY A 188 13.65 -23.30 -16.31
CA GLY A 188 13.89 -24.19 -15.16
C GLY A 188 12.60 -24.69 -14.50
N ARG A 189 11.47 -23.97 -14.64
CA ARG A 189 10.19 -24.24 -13.94
C ARG A 189 9.04 -24.57 -14.87
N GLY A 190 9.28 -24.50 -16.17
CA GLY A 190 8.25 -24.66 -17.20
C GLY A 190 7.40 -23.39 -17.40
N PHE A 191 6.48 -23.48 -18.36
CA PHE A 191 5.64 -22.35 -18.77
C PHE A 191 4.18 -22.59 -18.45
N SER A 192 3.46 -21.54 -18.08
CA SER A 192 2.01 -21.54 -17.89
C SER A 192 1.38 -20.42 -18.73
N LEU A 193 0.18 -20.68 -19.27
CA LEU A 193 -0.58 -19.70 -20.04
C LEU A 193 -1.39 -18.74 -19.16
N SER A 194 -1.38 -18.97 -17.86
CA SER A 194 -2.06 -18.10 -16.90
C SER A 194 -1.36 -18.15 -15.55
N ARG A 195 -1.51 -17.07 -14.78
CA ARG A 195 -1.15 -17.06 -13.36
C ARG A 195 -2.22 -16.35 -12.54
N ARG A 196 -2.38 -16.76 -11.28
CA ARG A 196 -3.14 -15.99 -10.31
C ARG A 196 -2.31 -14.78 -9.87
N ASP A 197 -2.96 -13.65 -9.85
CA ASP A 197 -2.40 -12.37 -9.38
C ASP A 197 -3.37 -11.73 -8.40
N ILE A 198 -2.91 -10.78 -7.60
CA ILE A 198 -3.71 -10.05 -6.64
C ILE A 198 -3.64 -8.56 -6.92
N LYS A 199 -4.71 -7.84 -6.61
CA LYS A 199 -4.77 -6.38 -6.71
C LYS A 199 -5.45 -5.83 -5.46
N ASP A 200 -4.82 -4.84 -4.87
CA ASP A 200 -5.45 -4.09 -3.79
C ASP A 200 -6.48 -3.13 -4.37
N VAL A 201 -7.63 -3.11 -3.72
CA VAL A 201 -8.71 -2.18 -4.00
C VAL A 201 -8.99 -1.37 -2.74
N GLY A 202 -8.80 -0.09 -2.84
CA GLY A 202 -9.04 0.89 -1.80
C GLY A 202 -9.81 2.06 -2.37
N GLY A 203 -10.30 2.93 -1.50
CA GLY A 203 -10.80 4.25 -1.86
C GLY A 203 -9.69 5.29 -1.70
N ASP A 204 -9.87 6.43 -2.35
CA ASP A 204 -9.03 7.62 -2.14
C ASP A 204 -9.55 8.47 -0.97
N SER A 205 -10.42 7.88 -0.13
CA SER A 205 -11.08 8.56 0.98
C SER A 205 -10.13 8.73 2.16
N VAL A 206 -10.23 9.87 2.82
CA VAL A 206 -9.56 10.14 4.11
C VAL A 206 -10.64 10.23 5.18
N PHE A 207 -10.53 9.40 6.21
CA PHE A 207 -11.45 9.32 7.34
C PHE A 207 -10.76 9.83 8.59
N TYR A 208 -11.23 10.95 9.13
CA TYR A 208 -10.70 11.53 10.36
C TYR A 208 -11.44 10.94 11.56
N MET A 209 -10.78 10.04 12.27
CA MET A 209 -11.39 9.28 13.37
C MET A 209 -11.75 10.15 14.58
N GLU A 210 -11.04 11.25 14.80
CA GLU A 210 -11.36 12.24 15.85
C GLU A 210 -12.73 12.92 15.65
N ASP A 211 -13.21 13.03 14.41
CA ASP A 211 -14.49 13.67 14.10
C ASP A 211 -15.68 12.71 14.26
N LEU A 212 -15.41 11.41 14.28
CA LEU A 212 -16.45 10.36 14.34
C LEU A 212 -16.78 9.95 15.80
N GLU A 213 -15.99 10.40 16.76
CA GLU A 213 -16.17 10.15 18.20
C GLU A 213 -16.99 11.24 18.91
N LYS A 214 -17.52 12.24 18.17
CA LYS A 214 -18.40 13.31 18.66
C LYS A 214 -19.87 12.95 18.39
#